data_bc9b0c02c29c1f3dc06eb19fcc6aea59
#
_entry.id   bc9b0c02c29c1f3dc06eb19fcc6aea59
#
_cell.length_a   1.000
_cell.length_b   1.000
_cell.length_c   1.000
_cell.angle_alpha   90.00
_cell.angle_beta   90.00
_cell.angle_gamma   90.00
#
_symmetry.space_group_name_H-M   'P 1'
#
loop_
_entity.id
_entity.type
_entity.pdbx_description
1 polymer ?
#
loop_
_entity_poly.entity_id
_entity_poly.type
_entity_poly.pdbx_seq_one_letter_code
_entity_poly.pdbx_strand_id
1 'polypeptide(L)'
;AGHKCGRMHGHGFEVILHADQDLVGRALGVDFDRIDALWAPIHAELDHACLNDLPGLANPTSETISAWIWARLKPQLPELSWVTVYETASCGAHFDGSHYRIWKEMTLDSAVRLARAPAGDPRRRIHGHTYTLRLHLHAALDQVMGWTIDFGDVKTLFAPIFTRLDHHPLHELPGVADNDTASLARWIRAQASPLLPVLDRIDLYETRGCGAILGWAEDGPALP
;
A
#
# COMPACT_ATOMS: atom_id res chain seq x y z
N ALA A 1 27.14 -5.44 1.76
CA ALA A 1 27.70 -5.19 0.42
C ALA A 1 27.04 -6.17 -0.55
N GLY A 2 26.40 -5.67 -1.64
CA GLY A 2 25.86 -6.50 -2.72
C GLY A 2 24.36 -6.38 -3.01
N HIS A 3 23.57 -5.69 -2.18
CA HIS A 3 22.17 -5.45 -2.51
C HIS A 3 22.03 -4.56 -3.76
N LYS A 4 21.07 -4.87 -4.64
CA LYS A 4 20.85 -4.13 -5.91
C LYS A 4 20.58 -2.63 -5.69
N CYS A 5 19.87 -2.28 -4.62
CA CYS A 5 19.56 -0.89 -4.25
C CYS A 5 20.80 -0.08 -3.79
N GLY A 6 21.95 -0.71 -3.54
CA GLY A 6 23.21 -0.01 -3.30
C GLY A 6 23.90 0.53 -4.57
N ARG A 7 23.32 0.32 -5.76
CA ARG A 7 23.80 0.88 -7.02
C ARG A 7 23.02 2.16 -7.32
N MET A 8 23.69 3.14 -7.98
CA MET A 8 22.98 4.32 -8.45
C MET A 8 21.90 3.91 -9.45
N HIS A 9 20.67 4.25 -9.16
CA HIS A 9 19.48 3.97 -9.97
C HIS A 9 18.43 5.04 -9.68
N GLY A 10 17.32 5.04 -10.41
CA GLY A 10 16.23 5.98 -10.20
C GLY A 10 14.88 5.33 -10.43
N HIS A 11 13.84 5.99 -9.94
CA HIS A 11 12.45 5.61 -10.08
C HIS A 11 11.63 6.78 -10.60
N GLY A 12 10.50 6.48 -11.25
CA GLY A 12 9.44 7.45 -11.48
C GLY A 12 8.53 7.46 -10.24
N PHE A 13 8.92 8.26 -9.24
CA PHE A 13 8.12 8.39 -8.03
C PHE A 13 6.79 9.10 -8.32
N GLU A 14 5.72 8.61 -7.68
CA GLU A 14 4.42 9.30 -7.64
C GLU A 14 4.12 9.68 -6.19
N VAL A 15 3.63 10.92 -5.99
CA VAL A 15 3.31 11.44 -4.66
C VAL A 15 1.84 11.76 -4.58
N ILE A 16 1.17 11.28 -3.52
CA ILE A 16 -0.21 11.63 -3.18
C ILE A 16 -0.20 12.33 -1.82
N LEU A 17 -0.76 13.52 -1.77
CA LEU A 17 -0.99 14.29 -0.55
C LEU A 17 -2.43 14.07 -0.08
N HIS A 18 -2.59 13.58 1.15
CA HIS A 18 -3.91 13.39 1.77
C HIS A 18 -4.13 14.51 2.79
N ALA A 19 -5.27 15.16 2.70
CA ALA A 19 -5.64 16.23 3.62
C ALA A 19 -7.04 15.97 4.16
N ASP A 20 -7.17 15.95 5.48
CA ASP A 20 -8.41 15.73 6.19
C ASP A 20 -8.85 17.01 6.88
N GLN A 21 -10.09 17.37 6.72
CA GLN A 21 -10.68 18.56 7.34
C GLN A 21 -12.09 18.30 7.82
N ASP A 22 -12.37 18.77 9.03
CA ASP A 22 -13.75 18.87 9.53
C ASP A 22 -14.49 19.97 8.75
N LEU A 23 -15.60 19.61 8.12
CA LEU A 23 -16.45 20.51 7.35
C LEU A 23 -17.56 21.18 8.19
N VAL A 24 -17.61 20.93 9.51
CA VAL A 24 -18.64 21.55 10.36
C VAL A 24 -18.53 23.08 10.30
N GLY A 25 -19.59 23.70 9.82
CA GLY A 25 -19.66 25.16 9.64
C GLY A 25 -18.86 25.74 8.47
N ARG A 26 -18.34 24.89 7.57
CA ARG A 26 -17.60 25.30 6.36
C ARG A 26 -18.29 24.78 5.10
N ALA A 27 -18.24 25.58 4.05
CA ALA A 27 -18.80 25.21 2.74
C ALA A 27 -17.82 24.43 1.86
N LEU A 28 -16.50 24.56 2.11
CA LEU A 28 -15.41 23.94 1.34
C LEU A 28 -14.39 23.32 2.28
N GLY A 29 -13.79 22.22 1.83
CA GLY A 29 -12.62 21.61 2.43
C GLY A 29 -11.32 22.36 2.13
N VAL A 30 -10.21 21.65 2.11
CA VAL A 30 -8.92 22.22 1.70
C VAL A 30 -8.95 22.55 0.22
N ASP A 31 -8.51 23.76 -0.13
CA ASP A 31 -8.44 24.23 -1.50
C ASP A 31 -7.29 23.53 -2.24
N PHE A 32 -7.58 22.93 -3.38
CA PHE A 32 -6.58 22.27 -4.23
C PHE A 32 -5.52 23.25 -4.75
N ASP A 33 -5.92 24.48 -5.13
CA ASP A 33 -4.99 25.53 -5.59
C ASP A 33 -3.96 25.87 -4.49
N ARG A 34 -4.39 25.86 -3.22
CA ARG A 34 -3.48 26.03 -2.07
C ARG A 34 -2.51 24.87 -1.93
N ILE A 35 -2.98 23.62 -2.10
CA ILE A 35 -2.13 22.43 -2.06
C ILE A 35 -1.09 22.52 -3.18
N ASP A 36 -1.51 22.83 -4.40
CA ASP A 36 -0.65 22.95 -5.56
C ASP A 36 0.41 24.04 -5.38
N ALA A 37 0.02 25.20 -4.84
CA ALA A 37 0.96 26.29 -4.56
C ALA A 37 2.01 25.92 -3.51
N LEU A 38 1.66 25.12 -2.50
CA LEU A 38 2.59 24.62 -1.48
C LEU A 38 3.46 23.47 -2.00
N TRP A 39 2.91 22.65 -2.90
CA TRP A 39 3.62 21.52 -3.48
C TRP A 39 4.63 21.94 -4.54
N ALA A 40 4.32 22.94 -5.38
CA ALA A 40 5.13 23.33 -6.53
C ALA A 40 6.63 23.56 -6.21
N PRO A 41 7.02 24.30 -5.15
CA PRO A 41 8.44 24.48 -4.83
C PRO A 41 9.11 23.18 -4.37
N ILE A 42 8.40 22.30 -3.66
CA ILE A 42 8.91 20.99 -3.22
C ILE A 42 9.10 20.06 -4.42
N HIS A 43 8.12 20.04 -5.32
CA HIS A 43 8.22 19.29 -6.57
C HIS A 43 9.43 19.74 -7.40
N ALA A 44 9.66 21.03 -7.51
CA ALA A 44 10.78 21.57 -8.26
C ALA A 44 12.16 21.18 -7.67
N GLU A 45 12.27 20.93 -6.37
CA GLU A 45 13.49 20.40 -5.75
C GLU A 45 13.70 18.91 -6.04
N LEU A 46 12.62 18.14 -6.21
CA LEU A 46 12.68 16.69 -6.39
C LEU A 46 12.75 16.28 -7.86
N ASP A 47 12.12 17.06 -8.75
CA ASP A 47 11.97 16.70 -10.15
C ASP A 47 13.30 16.74 -10.89
N HIS A 48 13.66 15.62 -11.54
CA HIS A 48 14.92 15.45 -12.27
C HIS A 48 16.18 15.70 -11.42
N ALA A 49 16.10 15.56 -10.10
CA ALA A 49 17.23 15.76 -9.19
C ALA A 49 17.91 14.44 -8.79
N CYS A 50 19.19 14.52 -8.42
CA CYS A 50 19.83 13.46 -7.65
C CYS A 50 19.38 13.59 -6.19
N LEU A 51 18.41 12.78 -5.76
CA LEU A 51 17.80 12.91 -4.43
C LEU A 51 18.81 12.76 -3.29
N ASN A 52 19.89 11.97 -3.49
CA ASN A 52 20.96 11.79 -2.51
C ASN A 52 21.70 13.08 -2.18
N ASP A 53 21.68 14.06 -3.08
CA ASP A 53 22.36 15.36 -2.89
C ASP A 53 21.47 16.35 -2.09
N LEU A 54 20.19 16.02 -1.89
CA LEU A 54 19.28 16.88 -1.15
C LEU A 54 19.49 16.72 0.37
N PRO A 55 19.57 17.82 1.12
CA PRO A 55 19.69 17.76 2.58
C PRO A 55 18.53 16.99 3.23
N GLY A 56 18.86 15.92 3.96
CA GLY A 56 17.90 15.05 4.61
C GLY A 56 17.44 13.85 3.78
N LEU A 57 17.93 13.67 2.54
CA LEU A 57 17.65 12.53 1.67
C LEU A 57 18.92 11.74 1.29
N ALA A 58 19.88 11.61 2.20
CA ALA A 58 21.09 10.83 1.96
C ALA A 58 20.83 9.39 1.52
N ASN A 59 19.70 8.82 1.91
CA ASN A 59 19.19 7.53 1.43
C ASN A 59 17.70 7.70 1.04
N PRO A 60 17.37 8.03 -0.21
CA PRO A 60 16.03 8.41 -0.64
C PRO A 60 15.15 7.19 -0.93
N THR A 61 14.70 6.50 0.12
CA THR A 61 13.64 5.48 0.05
C THR A 61 12.25 6.15 0.01
N SER A 62 11.22 5.41 -0.37
CA SER A 62 9.84 5.93 -0.34
C SER A 62 9.43 6.43 1.06
N GLU A 63 9.93 5.78 2.13
CA GLU A 63 9.69 6.19 3.51
C GLU A 63 10.38 7.52 3.83
N THR A 64 11.66 7.64 3.52
CA THR A 64 12.42 8.88 3.81
C THR A 64 11.94 10.05 2.97
N ILE A 65 11.56 9.82 1.71
CA ILE A 65 10.96 10.84 0.83
C ILE A 65 9.61 11.30 1.40
N SER A 66 8.74 10.39 1.84
CA SER A 66 7.44 10.74 2.41
C SER A 66 7.57 11.60 3.68
N ALA A 67 8.51 11.24 4.57
CA ALA A 67 8.79 12.03 5.77
C ALA A 67 9.43 13.40 5.45
N TRP A 68 10.31 13.46 4.44
CA TRP A 68 10.94 14.70 3.99
C TRP A 68 9.91 15.70 3.42
N ILE A 69 8.94 15.19 2.64
CA ILE A 69 7.82 15.98 2.12
C ILE A 69 6.92 16.44 3.27
N TRP A 70 6.57 15.53 4.17
CA TRP A 70 5.75 15.82 5.34
C TRP A 70 6.32 16.98 6.17
N ALA A 71 7.60 16.92 6.51
CA ALA A 71 8.26 17.94 7.32
C ALA A 71 8.21 19.36 6.71
N ARG A 72 8.10 19.46 5.38
CA ARG A 72 8.02 20.74 4.66
C ARG A 72 6.58 21.24 4.50
N LEU A 73 5.63 20.34 4.30
CA LEU A 73 4.24 20.69 4.05
C LEU A 73 3.45 20.90 5.33
N LYS A 74 3.59 20.03 6.32
CA LYS A 74 2.76 20.02 7.55
C LYS A 74 2.69 21.38 8.28
N PRO A 75 3.79 22.15 8.41
CA PRO A 75 3.73 23.47 9.04
C PRO A 75 2.84 24.48 8.31
N GLN A 76 2.67 24.33 7.00
CA GLN A 76 1.91 25.23 6.14
C GLN A 76 0.54 24.67 5.74
N LEU A 77 0.36 23.34 5.90
CA LEU A 77 -0.86 22.60 5.62
C LEU A 77 -1.21 21.74 6.84
N PRO A 78 -1.80 22.33 7.91
CA PRO A 78 -2.17 21.58 9.11
C PRO A 78 -3.13 20.42 8.85
N GLU A 79 -3.92 20.51 7.78
CA GLU A 79 -4.88 19.51 7.32
C GLU A 79 -4.20 18.27 6.70
N LEU A 80 -2.90 18.33 6.39
CA LEU A 80 -2.16 17.18 5.84
C LEU A 80 -2.24 16.01 6.82
N SER A 81 -2.80 14.89 6.38
CA SER A 81 -3.01 13.68 7.20
C SER A 81 -2.05 12.55 6.85
N TRP A 82 -1.70 12.42 5.55
CA TRP A 82 -0.73 11.44 5.07
C TRP A 82 0.04 11.97 3.87
N VAL A 83 1.27 11.50 3.71
CA VAL A 83 2.02 11.58 2.46
C VAL A 83 2.27 10.16 1.97
N THR A 84 1.82 9.88 0.76
CA THR A 84 2.02 8.60 0.08
C THR A 84 3.06 8.79 -1.03
N VAL A 85 4.05 7.92 -1.07
CA VAL A 85 5.07 7.89 -2.12
C VAL A 85 5.11 6.51 -2.75
N TYR A 86 4.74 6.42 -4.02
CA TYR A 86 4.96 5.23 -4.84
C TYR A 86 6.41 5.22 -5.32
N GLU A 87 7.11 4.14 -5.07
CA GLU A 87 8.43 3.87 -5.67
C GLU A 87 8.27 3.19 -7.03
N THR A 88 7.28 2.33 -7.12
CA THR A 88 6.82 1.70 -8.37
C THR A 88 5.28 1.62 -8.31
N ALA A 89 4.64 1.27 -9.42
CA ALA A 89 3.19 1.06 -9.44
C ALA A 89 2.69 0.02 -8.40
N SER A 90 3.56 -0.85 -7.89
CA SER A 90 3.18 -1.96 -7.00
C SER A 90 3.76 -1.88 -5.59
N CYS A 91 4.45 -0.80 -5.23
CA CYS A 91 4.98 -0.62 -3.88
C CYS A 91 5.31 0.84 -3.57
N GLY A 92 5.30 1.15 -2.29
CA GLY A 92 5.62 2.47 -1.80
C GLY A 92 5.41 2.57 -0.29
N ALA A 93 5.38 3.80 0.22
CA ALA A 93 5.23 4.07 1.63
C ALA A 93 4.22 5.18 1.90
N HIS A 94 3.59 5.12 3.08
CA HIS A 94 2.78 6.16 3.68
C HIS A 94 3.46 6.69 4.95
N PHE A 95 3.32 7.97 5.22
CA PHE A 95 3.77 8.60 6.46
C PHE A 95 2.72 9.60 6.97
N ASP A 96 2.38 9.53 8.26
CA ASP A 96 1.40 10.38 8.93
C ASP A 96 2.03 11.43 9.88
N GLY A 97 3.36 11.52 9.88
CA GLY A 97 4.11 12.36 10.81
C GLY A 97 4.70 11.61 12.01
N SER A 98 4.28 10.38 12.26
CA SER A 98 4.73 9.53 13.35
C SER A 98 5.03 8.09 12.97
N HIS A 99 4.26 7.55 12.02
CA HIS A 99 4.32 6.14 11.66
C HIS A 99 4.56 5.96 10.16
N TYR A 100 5.36 4.97 9.84
CA TYR A 100 5.56 4.52 8.47
C TYR A 100 4.75 3.26 8.23
N ARG A 101 4.08 3.20 7.08
CA ARG A 101 3.45 2.00 6.56
C ARG A 101 3.89 1.83 5.11
N ILE A 102 4.41 0.67 4.79
CA ILE A 102 4.71 0.30 3.40
C ILE A 102 3.62 -0.62 2.87
N TRP A 103 3.51 -0.70 1.57
CA TRP A 103 2.68 -1.72 0.93
C TRP A 103 3.40 -2.40 -0.21
N LYS A 104 3.02 -3.66 -0.45
CA LYS A 104 3.39 -4.43 -1.64
C LYS A 104 2.14 -4.97 -2.30
N GLU A 105 1.98 -4.62 -3.59
CA GLU A 105 0.91 -5.13 -4.44
C GLU A 105 1.38 -6.31 -5.28
N MET A 106 0.48 -7.27 -5.46
CA MET A 106 0.64 -8.46 -6.30
C MET A 106 -0.67 -8.74 -7.02
N THR A 107 -0.59 -9.30 -8.22
CA THR A 107 -1.75 -9.79 -8.96
C THR A 107 -1.85 -11.31 -8.84
N LEU A 108 -3.07 -11.83 -8.73
CA LEU A 108 -3.41 -13.25 -8.65
C LEU A 108 -4.43 -13.58 -9.72
N ASP A 109 -4.14 -14.53 -10.61
CA ASP A 109 -5.08 -15.04 -11.58
C ASP A 109 -5.67 -16.37 -11.08
N SER A 110 -6.94 -16.38 -10.68
CA SER A 110 -7.49 -17.52 -9.94
C SER A 110 -8.94 -17.79 -10.29
N ALA A 111 -9.32 -19.07 -10.23
CA ALA A 111 -10.70 -19.50 -10.39
C ALA A 111 -11.45 -19.48 -9.05
N VAL A 112 -12.71 -19.09 -9.09
CA VAL A 112 -13.56 -19.00 -7.91
C VAL A 112 -14.97 -19.49 -8.19
N ARG A 113 -15.66 -19.93 -7.13
CA ARG A 113 -17.08 -20.26 -7.12
C ARG A 113 -17.67 -19.92 -5.75
N LEU A 114 -18.73 -19.12 -5.74
CA LEU A 114 -19.43 -18.76 -4.51
C LEU A 114 -20.52 -19.77 -4.20
N ALA A 115 -20.24 -20.75 -3.34
CA ALA A 115 -21.15 -21.83 -3.03
C ALA A 115 -22.43 -21.34 -2.29
N ARG A 116 -22.29 -20.25 -1.51
CA ARG A 116 -23.39 -19.65 -0.70
C ARG A 116 -24.20 -18.60 -1.46
N ALA A 117 -23.85 -18.24 -2.67
CA ALA A 117 -24.66 -17.36 -3.48
C ALA A 117 -26.07 -17.95 -3.69
N PRO A 118 -27.13 -17.14 -3.88
CA PRO A 118 -28.49 -17.62 -4.10
C PRO A 118 -28.60 -18.65 -5.24
N ALA A 119 -29.59 -19.51 -5.15
CA ALA A 119 -29.86 -20.49 -6.22
C ALA A 119 -30.14 -19.76 -7.56
N GLY A 120 -29.47 -20.20 -8.63
CA GLY A 120 -29.57 -19.55 -9.95
C GLY A 120 -28.58 -18.38 -10.16
N ASP A 121 -27.88 -17.92 -9.12
CA ASP A 121 -26.88 -16.87 -9.25
C ASP A 121 -25.69 -17.37 -10.12
N PRO A 122 -25.27 -16.60 -11.14
CA PRO A 122 -24.17 -16.99 -12.03
C PRO A 122 -22.84 -17.19 -11.29
N ARG A 123 -22.61 -16.53 -10.16
CA ARG A 123 -21.40 -16.68 -9.33
C ARG A 123 -21.26 -18.07 -8.68
N ARG A 124 -22.29 -18.89 -8.71
CA ARG A 124 -22.21 -20.30 -8.33
C ARG A 124 -21.48 -21.18 -9.35
N ARG A 125 -21.33 -20.71 -10.56
CA ARG A 125 -20.51 -21.37 -11.58
C ARG A 125 -19.05 -21.03 -11.36
N ILE A 126 -18.14 -21.87 -11.81
CA ILE A 126 -16.70 -21.56 -11.82
C ILE A 126 -16.47 -20.42 -12.80
N HIS A 127 -15.81 -19.38 -12.32
CA HIS A 127 -15.40 -18.20 -13.08
C HIS A 127 -14.05 -17.72 -12.56
N GLY A 128 -13.39 -16.83 -13.28
CA GLY A 128 -12.07 -16.34 -12.92
C GLY A 128 -12.03 -14.84 -12.70
N HIS A 129 -11.06 -14.42 -11.90
CA HIS A 129 -10.69 -13.03 -11.69
C HIS A 129 -9.18 -12.88 -11.68
N THR A 130 -8.70 -11.71 -12.13
CA THR A 130 -7.39 -11.20 -11.81
C THR A 130 -7.53 -10.32 -10.56
N TYR A 131 -7.20 -10.91 -9.41
CA TYR A 131 -7.25 -10.19 -8.14
C TYR A 131 -6.06 -9.24 -8.00
N THR A 132 -6.30 -8.09 -7.40
CA THR A 132 -5.26 -7.22 -6.87
C THR A 132 -5.17 -7.44 -5.36
N LEU A 133 -4.03 -7.90 -4.87
CA LEU A 133 -3.74 -8.12 -3.46
C LEU A 133 -2.68 -7.11 -3.02
N ARG A 134 -2.99 -6.28 -2.01
CA ARG A 134 -2.02 -5.42 -1.34
C ARG A 134 -1.81 -5.88 0.09
N LEU A 135 -0.55 -6.05 0.46
CA LEU A 135 -0.12 -6.30 1.83
C LEU A 135 0.43 -4.99 2.38
N HIS A 136 -0.13 -4.50 3.48
CA HIS A 136 0.34 -3.32 4.18
C HIS A 136 1.05 -3.74 5.47
N LEU A 137 2.23 -3.17 5.70
CA LEU A 137 3.10 -3.51 6.81
C LEU A 137 3.48 -2.25 7.57
N HIS A 138 3.37 -2.31 8.89
CA HIS A 138 3.71 -1.23 9.80
C HIS A 138 4.91 -1.64 10.65
N ALA A 139 6.02 -0.94 10.53
CA ALA A 139 7.22 -1.17 11.31
C ALA A 139 7.98 0.14 11.54
N ALA A 140 8.84 0.14 12.56
CA ALA A 140 9.75 1.26 12.77
C ALA A 140 10.77 1.33 11.63
N LEU A 141 11.16 2.56 11.27
CA LEU A 141 12.21 2.79 10.29
C LEU A 141 13.56 2.34 10.84
N ASP A 142 14.27 1.49 10.09
CA ASP A 142 15.68 1.21 10.37
C ASP A 142 16.51 2.47 10.07
N GLN A 143 17.18 2.99 11.07
CA GLN A 143 17.90 4.27 11.00
C GLN A 143 19.17 4.20 10.12
N VAL A 144 19.66 2.98 9.84
CA VAL A 144 20.85 2.77 9.01
C VAL A 144 20.45 2.54 7.56
N MET A 145 19.42 1.71 7.34
CA MET A 145 18.99 1.30 6.01
C MET A 145 17.98 2.27 5.40
N GLY A 146 17.28 3.06 6.23
CA GLY A 146 16.29 4.04 5.78
C GLY A 146 14.98 3.42 5.25
N TRP A 147 14.72 2.14 5.52
CA TRP A 147 13.46 1.47 5.21
C TRP A 147 12.89 0.72 6.42
N THR A 148 11.61 0.37 6.37
CA THR A 148 10.92 -0.38 7.42
C THR A 148 11.15 -1.89 7.27
N ILE A 149 10.99 -2.40 6.04
CA ILE A 149 11.26 -3.79 5.65
C ILE A 149 11.52 -3.82 4.13
N ASP A 150 12.41 -4.68 3.68
CA ASP A 150 12.71 -4.84 2.25
C ASP A 150 11.52 -5.48 1.49
N PHE A 151 11.08 -4.87 0.40
CA PHE A 151 10.00 -5.40 -0.45
C PHE A 151 10.31 -6.78 -1.04
N GLY A 152 11.59 -7.11 -1.24
CA GLY A 152 12.04 -8.44 -1.66
C GLY A 152 11.83 -9.49 -0.59
N ASP A 153 12.06 -9.13 0.68
CA ASP A 153 11.83 -10.01 1.83
C ASP A 153 10.33 -10.26 2.01
N VAL A 154 9.49 -9.23 1.91
CA VAL A 154 8.02 -9.39 1.92
C VAL A 154 7.58 -10.38 0.85
N LYS A 155 8.07 -10.24 -0.38
CA LYS A 155 7.76 -11.15 -1.48
C LYS A 155 8.21 -12.57 -1.19
N THR A 156 9.42 -12.74 -0.65
CA THR A 156 9.99 -14.05 -0.34
C THR A 156 9.22 -14.76 0.76
N LEU A 157 8.90 -14.05 1.85
CA LEU A 157 8.14 -14.61 2.96
C LEU A 157 6.69 -14.95 2.58
N PHE A 158 6.09 -14.17 1.70
CA PHE A 158 4.73 -14.41 1.22
C PHE A 158 4.64 -15.45 0.08
N ALA A 159 5.72 -15.78 -0.59
CA ALA A 159 5.74 -16.67 -1.76
C ALA A 159 5.02 -18.02 -1.54
N PRO A 160 5.14 -18.72 -0.38
CA PRO A 160 4.43 -19.98 -0.16
C PRO A 160 2.90 -19.82 -0.13
N ILE A 161 2.40 -18.67 0.32
CA ILE A 161 0.96 -18.35 0.33
C ILE A 161 0.54 -17.97 -1.08
N PHE A 162 1.33 -17.12 -1.75
CA PHE A 162 1.08 -16.70 -3.13
C PHE A 162 0.91 -17.90 -4.06
N THR A 163 1.80 -18.89 -4.00
CA THR A 163 1.74 -20.10 -4.83
C THR A 163 0.46 -20.92 -4.62
N ARG A 164 -0.15 -20.85 -3.43
CA ARG A 164 -1.43 -21.52 -3.16
C ARG A 164 -2.65 -20.75 -3.69
N LEU A 165 -2.49 -19.48 -3.96
CA LEU A 165 -3.57 -18.60 -4.44
C LEU A 165 -3.53 -18.46 -5.95
N ASP A 166 -2.35 -18.18 -6.51
CA ASP A 166 -2.18 -17.86 -7.92
C ASP A 166 -2.31 -19.10 -8.79
N HIS A 167 -3.10 -19.01 -9.89
CA HIS A 167 -3.41 -20.10 -10.82
C HIS A 167 -4.02 -21.35 -10.16
N HIS A 168 -4.77 -21.15 -9.05
CA HIS A 168 -5.45 -22.24 -8.34
C HIS A 168 -6.96 -21.97 -8.19
N PRO A 169 -7.78 -23.04 -8.07
CA PRO A 169 -9.19 -22.88 -7.76
C PRO A 169 -9.38 -22.55 -6.28
N LEU A 170 -9.64 -21.29 -5.96
CA LEU A 170 -9.76 -20.79 -4.59
C LEU A 170 -10.86 -21.49 -3.78
N HIS A 171 -11.87 -22.03 -4.44
CA HIS A 171 -12.95 -22.80 -3.79
C HIS A 171 -12.52 -24.20 -3.30
N GLU A 172 -11.29 -24.61 -3.58
CA GLU A 172 -10.67 -25.83 -3.06
C GLU A 172 -9.72 -25.56 -1.90
N LEU A 173 -9.49 -24.28 -1.52
CA LEU A 173 -8.63 -23.93 -0.41
C LEU A 173 -9.22 -24.41 0.93
N PRO A 174 -8.49 -25.22 1.70
CA PRO A 174 -8.93 -25.66 3.02
C PRO A 174 -9.09 -24.47 3.98
N GLY A 175 -10.18 -24.43 4.72
CA GLY A 175 -10.43 -23.44 5.77
C GLY A 175 -11.00 -22.10 5.28
N VAL A 176 -11.33 -21.97 4.00
CA VAL A 176 -12.09 -20.82 3.49
C VAL A 176 -13.59 -21.11 3.60
N ALA A 177 -14.32 -20.25 4.31
CA ALA A 177 -15.74 -20.47 4.59
C ALA A 177 -16.65 -20.31 3.36
N ASP A 178 -16.36 -19.32 2.55
CA ASP A 178 -16.84 -19.09 1.18
C ASP A 178 -15.71 -18.35 0.45
N ASN A 179 -15.75 -18.27 -0.86
CA ASN A 179 -14.61 -17.72 -1.64
C ASN A 179 -14.86 -16.27 -2.05
N ASP A 180 -15.68 -15.54 -1.29
CA ASP A 180 -15.77 -14.09 -1.40
C ASP A 180 -14.48 -13.40 -0.94
N THR A 181 -14.26 -12.17 -1.41
CA THR A 181 -13.03 -11.41 -1.14
C THR A 181 -12.74 -11.22 0.35
N ALA A 182 -13.78 -11.06 1.19
CA ALA A 182 -13.61 -10.88 2.63
C ALA A 182 -13.17 -12.19 3.32
N SER A 183 -13.73 -13.33 2.92
CA SER A 183 -13.33 -14.65 3.41
C SER A 183 -11.92 -15.01 2.99
N LEU A 184 -11.54 -14.70 1.74
CA LEU A 184 -10.19 -14.87 1.23
C LEU A 184 -9.19 -13.97 1.96
N ALA A 185 -9.52 -12.70 2.20
CA ALA A 185 -8.65 -11.78 2.94
C ALA A 185 -8.39 -12.27 4.38
N ARG A 186 -9.42 -12.80 5.08
CA ARG A 186 -9.26 -13.42 6.41
C ARG A 186 -8.37 -14.65 6.37
N TRP A 187 -8.53 -15.50 5.35
CA TRP A 187 -7.68 -16.67 5.16
C TRP A 187 -6.23 -16.25 4.92
N ILE A 188 -5.99 -15.28 4.04
CA ILE A 188 -4.65 -14.72 3.77
C ILE A 188 -4.03 -14.18 5.06
N ARG A 189 -4.79 -13.41 5.85
CA ARG A 189 -4.34 -12.92 7.16
C ARG A 189 -3.87 -14.07 8.06
N ALA A 190 -4.70 -15.11 8.20
CA ALA A 190 -4.39 -16.25 9.07
C ALA A 190 -3.10 -16.98 8.64
N GLN A 191 -2.84 -17.07 7.33
CA GLN A 191 -1.62 -17.70 6.82
C GLN A 191 -0.40 -16.77 6.90
N ALA A 192 -0.59 -15.47 6.66
CA ALA A 192 0.51 -14.51 6.52
C ALA A 192 1.00 -13.95 7.87
N SER A 193 0.13 -13.76 8.86
CA SER A 193 0.51 -13.14 10.15
C SER A 193 1.66 -13.84 10.87
N PRO A 194 1.80 -15.17 10.87
CA PRO A 194 2.97 -15.83 11.47
C PRO A 194 4.27 -15.58 10.72
N LEU A 195 4.22 -15.30 9.43
CA LEU A 195 5.38 -15.08 8.56
C LEU A 195 5.75 -13.59 8.45
N LEU A 196 4.76 -12.73 8.56
CA LEU A 196 4.86 -11.28 8.45
C LEU A 196 4.17 -10.65 9.70
N PRO A 197 4.80 -10.67 10.87
CA PRO A 197 4.18 -10.19 12.12
C PRO A 197 3.87 -8.69 12.11
N VAL A 198 4.50 -7.93 11.21
CA VAL A 198 4.27 -6.48 11.00
C VAL A 198 3.18 -6.20 9.96
N LEU A 199 2.55 -7.23 9.38
CA LEU A 199 1.39 -7.10 8.50
C LEU A 199 0.21 -6.61 9.33
N ASP A 200 -0.43 -5.51 8.92
CA ASP A 200 -1.53 -4.89 9.66
C ASP A 200 -2.79 -4.62 8.85
N ARG A 201 -2.70 -4.73 7.50
CA ARG A 201 -3.84 -4.58 6.61
C ARG A 201 -3.65 -5.39 5.33
N ILE A 202 -4.75 -5.90 4.79
CA ILE A 202 -4.84 -6.57 3.49
C ILE A 202 -5.96 -5.91 2.70
N ASP A 203 -5.66 -5.46 1.49
CA ASP A 203 -6.66 -5.07 0.50
C ASP A 203 -6.70 -6.16 -0.58
N LEU A 204 -7.88 -6.70 -0.84
CA LEU A 204 -8.10 -7.71 -1.88
C LEU A 204 -9.25 -7.27 -2.78
N TYR A 205 -8.96 -7.00 -4.03
CA TYR A 205 -9.94 -6.59 -5.04
C TYR A 205 -10.07 -7.68 -6.10
N GLU A 206 -11.30 -8.06 -6.42
CA GLU A 206 -11.61 -8.96 -7.55
C GLU A 206 -11.73 -8.22 -8.88
N THR A 207 -12.09 -6.93 -8.81
CA THR A 207 -12.08 -5.97 -9.91
C THR A 207 -11.83 -4.58 -9.33
N ARG A 208 -11.48 -3.62 -10.19
CA ARG A 208 -11.25 -2.24 -9.75
C ARG A 208 -12.46 -1.69 -8.97
N GLY A 209 -12.23 -1.31 -7.72
CA GLY A 209 -13.26 -0.74 -6.84
C GLY A 209 -14.22 -1.76 -6.21
N CYS A 210 -14.05 -3.07 -6.47
CA CYS A 210 -14.87 -4.12 -5.87
C CYS A 210 -13.98 -5.12 -5.15
N GLY A 211 -14.04 -5.13 -3.82
CA GLY A 211 -13.17 -5.96 -3.00
C GLY A 211 -13.43 -5.84 -1.51
N ALA A 212 -12.47 -6.24 -0.72
CA ALA A 212 -12.49 -6.15 0.73
C ALA A 212 -11.18 -5.57 1.25
N ILE A 213 -11.29 -4.66 2.20
CA ILE A 213 -10.18 -4.14 3.01
C ILE A 213 -10.31 -4.72 4.40
N LEU A 214 -9.27 -5.39 4.89
CA LEU A 214 -9.20 -5.98 6.20
C LEU A 214 -8.02 -5.37 6.96
N GLY A 215 -8.29 -4.39 7.82
CA GLY A 215 -7.34 -3.78 8.76
C GLY A 215 -7.51 -4.33 10.16
N TRP A 216 -6.45 -4.36 10.96
CA TRP A 216 -6.47 -4.76 12.38
C TRP A 216 -5.49 -3.95 13.23
N ALA A 217 -4.97 -2.88 12.70
CA ALA A 217 -4.24 -1.81 13.37
C ALA A 217 -4.80 -0.46 12.92
N GLU A 218 -4.07 0.62 13.16
CA GLU A 218 -4.50 1.96 12.72
C GLU A 218 -4.72 2.01 11.20
N ASP A 219 -5.81 2.66 10.79
CA ASP A 219 -6.16 2.79 9.39
C ASP A 219 -5.21 3.75 8.68
N GLY A 220 -4.71 3.32 7.53
CA GLY A 220 -4.02 4.18 6.58
C GLY A 220 -4.94 4.64 5.46
N PRO A 221 -4.47 5.53 4.57
CA PRO A 221 -5.27 6.03 3.47
C PRO A 221 -5.68 4.90 2.52
N ALA A 222 -6.84 5.06 1.88
CA ALA A 222 -7.19 4.22 0.74
C ALA A 222 -6.25 4.56 -0.43
N LEU A 223 -5.75 3.52 -1.10
CA LEU A 223 -5.00 3.71 -2.35
C LEU A 223 -5.97 3.60 -3.53
N PRO A 224 -5.76 4.42 -4.58
CA PRO A 224 -6.58 4.38 -5.78
C PRO A 224 -6.43 3.07 -6.56
#